data_dd6b813c5e0abe8d7176481d1e4f4aad
#
_entry.id   dd6b813c5e0abe8d7176481d1e4f4aad
#
_cell.length_a   1.000
_cell.length_b   1.000
_cell.length_c   1.000
_cell.angle_alpha   90.00
_cell.angle_beta   90.00
_cell.angle_gamma   90.00
#
_symmetry.space_group_name_H-M   'P 1'
#
loop_
_entity.id
_entity.type
_entity.pdbx_description
1 polymer ?
#
loop_
_entity_poly.entity_id
_entity_poly.type
_entity_poly.pdbx_seq_one_letter_code
_entity_poly.pdbx_strand_id
1 'polypeptide(L)'
;EGYQNGSDGLNEGSVVLTVKHFPGDGPAENGFEPHLPIGQWRLYPTPGSMEKYHLPPFQAAFDKKASAIMPDYSRISTDGRSTPQYYRGRLTSTEEVPSAYSKELITDLARDVMGFEGYVNSDSGITSVQIYGVEHLSVPERYAKAISAGTDVIGGNSDSEHIVAAVEQGLLPKKDLDRANYRRLLSLFRQKRVDNPYLDPDAADRVRSENFENAKKAAYKACQKEVVLAKNHDGVLPMEKGRKVYIAVFSGDDAGAALAQSMGAGVAGDSSNEALRGQLADMFTARGYQVVETPEECDYAYLHVWPKQNNIVFLQSAMPVLELVDGELTDEREVNKSQKKTGRKIPVHTLRGVGRISELAEKVHAAGGKVIATCVVSNPWILDRLEPYVDGLTFQYTVSPVAMNNALESQMDVLSGAYNPTGKMSLTMVSSPDVIAITEKEINGVVRELCASPNDVPGYDKDPYIDPEILARVRGSSYAYCDADGNYYRSGFGLRYPSCEH
;
A
#
# COMPACT_ATOMS: atom_id res chain seq x y z
N GLU A 1 -2.30 19.82 -1.86
CA GLU A 1 -2.12 21.23 -1.41
C GLU A 1 -0.68 21.50 -0.97
N GLY A 2 -0.11 20.74 -0.02
CA GLY A 2 1.23 21.03 0.52
C GLY A 2 2.33 21.12 -0.52
N TYR A 3 2.57 20.04 -1.28
CA TYR A 3 3.65 20.03 -2.29
C TYR A 3 3.40 20.95 -3.49
N GLN A 4 2.13 21.16 -3.85
CA GLN A 4 1.79 22.10 -4.93
C GLN A 4 1.75 23.58 -4.47
N ASN A 5 2.01 23.83 -3.18
CA ASN A 5 2.03 25.16 -2.59
C ASN A 5 0.69 25.92 -2.76
N GLY A 6 -0.42 25.19 -2.54
CA GLY A 6 -1.77 25.72 -2.59
C GLY A 6 -2.77 24.83 -3.32
N SER A 7 -4.04 25.24 -3.32
CA SER A 7 -5.16 24.53 -3.93
C SER A 7 -5.55 25.06 -5.33
N ASP A 8 -4.91 26.14 -5.81
CA ASP A 8 -5.27 26.81 -7.07
C ASP A 8 -4.43 26.34 -8.26
N GLY A 9 -3.75 25.23 -8.13
CA GLY A 9 -2.89 24.65 -9.15
C GLY A 9 -1.41 25.02 -8.95
N LEU A 10 -0.61 24.83 -10.02
CA LEU A 10 0.84 25.07 -9.97
C LEU A 10 1.18 26.55 -9.96
N ASN A 11 2.18 26.91 -9.17
CA ASN A 11 2.83 28.22 -9.11
C ASN A 11 4.36 28.04 -9.03
N GLU A 12 5.10 29.14 -8.93
CA GLU A 12 6.57 29.14 -8.92
C GLU A 12 7.20 28.26 -7.81
N GLY A 13 6.55 28.21 -6.63
CA GLY A 13 7.00 27.40 -5.49
C GLY A 13 6.51 25.95 -5.51
N SER A 14 5.79 25.53 -6.55
CA SER A 14 5.16 24.21 -6.60
C SER A 14 6.11 23.10 -6.99
N VAL A 15 5.88 21.90 -6.41
CA VAL A 15 6.37 20.62 -6.95
C VAL A 15 5.24 19.97 -7.74
N VAL A 16 5.55 19.48 -8.95
CA VAL A 16 4.61 18.71 -9.76
C VAL A 16 4.34 17.36 -9.08
N LEU A 17 3.07 17.02 -8.88
CA LEU A 17 2.63 15.76 -8.30
C LEU A 17 1.91 14.92 -9.34
N THR A 18 2.19 13.62 -9.33
CA THR A 18 1.44 12.63 -10.11
C THR A 18 0.62 11.76 -9.17
N VAL A 19 -0.70 11.81 -9.29
CA VAL A 19 -1.63 10.96 -8.54
C VAL A 19 -1.81 9.65 -9.32
N LYS A 20 -1.69 8.49 -8.65
CA LYS A 20 -1.66 7.20 -9.35
C LYS A 20 -2.25 6.06 -8.52
N HIS A 21 -2.69 4.96 -9.16
CA HIS A 21 -2.83 4.82 -10.63
C HIS A 21 -4.31 4.93 -10.99
N PHE A 22 -4.64 5.87 -11.89
CA PHE A 22 -6.03 6.12 -12.27
C PHE A 22 -6.58 4.99 -13.17
N PRO A 23 -7.80 4.48 -12.97
CA PRO A 23 -8.84 4.94 -12.02
C PRO A 23 -8.83 4.24 -10.65
N GLY A 24 -7.79 3.48 -10.29
CA GLY A 24 -7.60 2.81 -9.00
C GLY A 24 -7.08 1.38 -9.12
N ASP A 25 -6.08 1.03 -8.31
CA ASP A 25 -5.39 -0.28 -8.36
C ASP A 25 -6.13 -1.39 -7.58
N GLY A 26 -7.05 -1.02 -6.68
CA GLY A 26 -7.69 -1.96 -5.75
C GLY A 26 -8.36 -3.18 -6.41
N PRO A 27 -9.07 -3.04 -7.55
CA PRO A 27 -9.85 -4.12 -8.14
C PRO A 27 -9.04 -5.12 -8.97
N ALA A 28 -7.78 -5.35 -8.62
CA ALA A 28 -6.93 -6.34 -9.26
C ALA A 28 -7.53 -7.75 -9.19
N GLU A 29 -7.57 -8.46 -10.32
CA GLU A 29 -8.01 -9.86 -10.37
C GLU A 29 -7.14 -10.69 -9.43
N ASN A 30 -7.76 -11.30 -8.40
CA ASN A 30 -7.10 -12.12 -7.38
C ASN A 30 -5.89 -11.46 -6.69
N GLY A 31 -5.79 -10.12 -6.75
CA GLY A 31 -4.67 -9.36 -6.17
C GLY A 31 -3.37 -9.46 -6.98
N PHE A 32 -3.42 -9.92 -8.22
CA PHE A 32 -2.23 -10.02 -9.07
C PHE A 32 -1.68 -8.65 -9.47
N GLU A 33 -0.36 -8.59 -9.52
CA GLU A 33 0.41 -7.41 -9.81
C GLU A 33 0.45 -7.13 -11.33
N PRO A 34 0.18 -5.88 -11.79
CA PRO A 34 -0.04 -5.59 -13.22
C PRO A 34 1.23 -5.49 -14.08
N HIS A 35 2.43 -5.50 -13.51
CA HIS A 35 3.66 -5.58 -14.33
C HIS A 35 3.80 -6.91 -15.06
N LEU A 36 3.02 -7.91 -14.67
CA LEU A 36 2.97 -9.22 -15.29
C LEU A 36 1.63 -9.44 -16.00
N PRO A 37 1.61 -10.18 -17.12
CA PRO A 37 0.38 -10.41 -17.87
C PRO A 37 -0.76 -11.05 -17.06
N ILE A 38 -0.45 -11.79 -15.99
CA ILE A 38 -1.48 -12.35 -15.10
C ILE A 38 -2.26 -11.28 -14.35
N GLY A 39 -1.64 -10.11 -14.08
CA GLY A 39 -2.26 -8.98 -13.40
C GLY A 39 -2.92 -7.95 -14.33
N GLN A 40 -3.12 -8.30 -15.59
CA GLN A 40 -3.63 -7.39 -16.61
C GLN A 40 -5.08 -6.94 -16.43
N TRP A 41 -5.83 -7.54 -15.49
CA TRP A 41 -7.26 -7.29 -15.34
C TRP A 41 -7.60 -6.51 -14.08
N ARG A 42 -8.52 -5.55 -14.23
CA ARG A 42 -9.29 -4.93 -13.14
C ARG A 42 -10.72 -5.39 -13.21
N LEU A 43 -11.23 -5.93 -12.11
CA LEU A 43 -12.57 -6.49 -12.01
C LEU A 43 -13.42 -5.64 -11.08
N TYR A 44 -14.55 -5.18 -11.58
CA TYR A 44 -15.55 -4.44 -10.82
C TYR A 44 -16.85 -5.25 -10.73
N PRO A 45 -16.88 -6.38 -10.01
CA PRO A 45 -18.10 -7.20 -9.92
C PRO A 45 -19.22 -6.53 -9.16
N THR A 46 -18.91 -5.55 -8.31
CA THR A 46 -19.89 -4.86 -7.46
C THR A 46 -20.47 -3.64 -8.18
N PRO A 47 -21.79 -3.57 -8.41
CA PRO A 47 -22.42 -2.41 -9.04
C PRO A 47 -22.13 -1.10 -8.29
N GLY A 48 -21.61 -0.09 -9.00
CA GLY A 48 -21.33 1.23 -8.45
C GLY A 48 -20.08 1.33 -7.57
N SER A 49 -19.27 0.25 -7.47
CA SER A 49 -18.05 0.27 -6.65
C SER A 49 -17.02 1.30 -7.11
N MET A 50 -16.89 1.50 -8.42
CA MET A 50 -15.98 2.50 -8.98
C MET A 50 -16.34 3.92 -8.51
N GLU A 51 -17.62 4.30 -8.58
CA GLU A 51 -18.09 5.60 -8.12
C GLU A 51 -17.98 5.76 -6.61
N LYS A 52 -18.27 4.69 -5.86
CA LYS A 52 -18.29 4.75 -4.39
C LYS A 52 -16.91 4.77 -3.77
N TYR A 53 -15.95 3.99 -4.30
CA TYR A 53 -14.68 3.73 -3.61
C TYR A 53 -13.44 4.19 -4.37
N HIS A 54 -13.41 4.10 -5.70
CA HIS A 54 -12.19 4.28 -6.47
C HIS A 54 -12.01 5.70 -7.02
N LEU A 55 -13.07 6.33 -7.53
CA LEU A 55 -13.00 7.68 -8.09
C LEU A 55 -12.97 8.83 -7.08
N PRO A 56 -13.56 8.73 -5.87
CA PRO A 56 -13.58 9.86 -4.93
C PRO A 56 -12.20 10.39 -4.53
N PRO A 57 -11.14 9.56 -4.30
CA PRO A 57 -9.81 10.09 -4.02
C PRO A 57 -9.22 10.89 -5.18
N PHE A 58 -9.47 10.47 -6.43
CA PHE A 58 -9.06 11.22 -7.62
C PHE A 58 -9.86 12.52 -7.76
N GLN A 59 -11.19 12.48 -7.52
CA GLN A 59 -11.98 13.70 -7.55
C GLN A 59 -11.47 14.73 -6.53
N ALA A 60 -11.17 14.30 -5.31
CA ALA A 60 -10.59 15.18 -4.29
C ALA A 60 -9.25 15.79 -4.72
N ALA A 61 -8.41 15.02 -5.43
CA ALA A 61 -7.16 15.54 -6.01
C ALA A 61 -7.41 16.52 -7.15
N PHE A 62 -8.39 16.26 -8.01
CA PHE A 62 -8.76 17.14 -9.13
C PHE A 62 -9.36 18.46 -8.65
N ASP A 63 -10.18 18.43 -7.60
CA ASP A 63 -10.73 19.63 -6.96
C ASP A 63 -9.63 20.53 -6.39
N LYS A 64 -8.45 19.93 -6.05
CA LYS A 64 -7.24 20.65 -5.61
C LYS A 64 -6.24 20.89 -6.74
N LYS A 65 -6.69 20.79 -7.98
CA LYS A 65 -5.89 21.07 -9.18
C LYS A 65 -4.60 20.24 -9.27
N ALA A 66 -4.71 18.94 -8.97
CA ALA A 66 -3.58 18.01 -9.12
C ALA A 66 -2.91 18.18 -10.50
N SER A 67 -1.60 18.30 -10.50
CA SER A 67 -0.83 18.67 -11.70
C SER A 67 -0.72 17.56 -12.74
N ALA A 68 -0.74 16.30 -12.29
CA ALA A 68 -0.67 15.14 -13.19
C ALA A 68 -1.38 13.92 -12.60
N ILE A 69 -1.78 13.03 -13.50
CA ILE A 69 -2.18 11.64 -13.16
C ILE A 69 -1.33 10.65 -13.94
N MET A 70 -1.23 9.43 -13.38
CA MET A 70 -0.66 8.27 -14.07
C MET A 70 -1.75 7.19 -14.17
N PRO A 71 -2.12 6.77 -15.39
CA PRO A 71 -3.08 5.69 -15.60
C PRO A 71 -2.50 4.32 -15.23
N ASP A 72 -3.38 3.40 -14.80
CA ASP A 72 -3.04 2.00 -14.52
C ASP A 72 -2.68 1.23 -15.80
N TYR A 73 -1.78 0.27 -15.68
CA TYR A 73 -1.44 -0.70 -16.73
C TYR A 73 -2.58 -1.62 -17.14
N SER A 74 -3.47 -1.91 -16.19
CA SER A 74 -4.49 -2.93 -16.38
C SER A 74 -5.66 -2.43 -17.20
N ARG A 75 -6.40 -3.39 -17.75
CA ARG A 75 -7.63 -3.19 -18.49
C ARG A 75 -8.84 -3.65 -17.70
N ILE A 76 -9.96 -2.96 -17.84
CA ILE A 76 -11.21 -3.33 -17.20
C ILE A 76 -11.87 -4.43 -17.99
N SER A 77 -12.24 -5.55 -17.34
CA SER A 77 -12.93 -6.65 -18.01
C SER A 77 -14.37 -6.29 -18.34
N THR A 78 -14.82 -6.70 -19.54
CA THR A 78 -16.21 -6.58 -20.01
C THR A 78 -16.88 -7.93 -20.26
N ASP A 79 -16.20 -9.05 -19.97
CA ASP A 79 -16.62 -10.42 -20.24
C ASP A 79 -17.62 -11.00 -19.20
N GLY A 80 -18.21 -10.14 -18.34
CA GLY A 80 -19.13 -10.52 -17.28
C GLY A 80 -18.46 -10.69 -15.91
N ARG A 81 -17.14 -10.64 -15.82
CA ARG A 81 -16.43 -10.57 -14.53
C ARG A 81 -16.55 -9.20 -13.86
N SER A 82 -16.88 -8.17 -14.63
CA SER A 82 -17.26 -6.85 -14.14
C SER A 82 -18.71 -6.54 -14.48
N THR A 83 -19.38 -5.80 -13.62
CA THR A 83 -20.65 -5.13 -13.96
C THR A 83 -20.36 -3.79 -14.64
N PRO A 84 -21.23 -3.27 -15.51
CA PRO A 84 -21.09 -1.93 -16.05
C PRO A 84 -20.98 -0.89 -14.91
N GLN A 85 -19.90 -0.09 -14.94
CA GLN A 85 -19.66 0.94 -13.96
C GLN A 85 -20.06 2.30 -14.51
N TYR A 86 -20.71 3.10 -13.68
CA TYR A 86 -21.17 4.43 -14.04
C TYR A 86 -20.59 5.47 -13.07
N TYR A 87 -20.33 6.66 -13.56
CA TYR A 87 -20.00 7.82 -12.75
C TYR A 87 -20.86 9.00 -13.19
N ARG A 88 -21.64 9.55 -12.25
CA ARG A 88 -22.61 10.62 -12.53
C ARG A 88 -23.52 10.28 -13.72
N GLY A 89 -23.95 9.01 -13.81
CA GLY A 89 -24.86 8.52 -14.84
C GLY A 89 -24.23 8.20 -16.19
N ARG A 90 -22.90 8.39 -16.35
CA ARG A 90 -22.18 8.05 -17.59
C ARG A 90 -21.42 6.74 -17.40
N LEU A 91 -21.48 5.84 -18.39
CA LEU A 91 -20.70 4.62 -18.44
C LEU A 91 -19.20 4.96 -18.52
N THR A 92 -18.39 4.32 -17.68
CA THR A 92 -16.97 4.70 -17.50
C THR A 92 -16.02 4.08 -18.49
N SER A 93 -16.24 2.83 -18.91
CA SER A 93 -15.41 2.15 -19.89
C SER A 93 -16.12 0.96 -20.54
N THR A 94 -15.88 0.77 -21.84
CA THR A 94 -16.33 -0.37 -22.62
C THR A 94 -15.17 -1.05 -23.39
N GLU A 95 -14.02 -0.42 -23.48
CA GLU A 95 -12.86 -0.93 -24.20
C GLU A 95 -11.87 -1.64 -23.25
N GLU A 96 -11.49 -2.86 -23.59
CA GLU A 96 -10.54 -3.67 -22.80
C GLU A 96 -9.09 -3.36 -23.19
N VAL A 97 -8.63 -2.16 -22.84
CA VAL A 97 -7.24 -1.69 -23.03
C VAL A 97 -6.69 -1.10 -21.76
N PRO A 98 -5.35 -1.00 -21.58
CA PRO A 98 -4.76 -0.27 -20.46
C PRO A 98 -5.31 1.13 -20.37
N SER A 99 -5.45 1.63 -19.13
CA SER A 99 -6.13 2.91 -18.89
C SER A 99 -5.53 4.07 -19.71
N ALA A 100 -4.22 4.04 -19.97
CA ALA A 100 -3.53 5.06 -20.78
C ALA A 100 -3.97 5.10 -22.25
N TYR A 101 -4.59 4.02 -22.77
CA TYR A 101 -5.11 3.92 -24.14
C TYR A 101 -6.60 4.18 -24.25
N SER A 102 -7.31 4.25 -23.11
CA SER A 102 -8.75 4.42 -23.08
C SER A 102 -9.14 5.89 -23.14
N LYS A 103 -9.71 6.31 -24.28
CA LYS A 103 -10.30 7.64 -24.40
C LYS A 103 -11.45 7.83 -23.40
N GLU A 104 -12.23 6.78 -23.16
CA GLU A 104 -13.35 6.80 -22.22
C GLU A 104 -12.91 7.13 -20.81
N LEU A 105 -11.78 6.57 -20.35
CA LEU A 105 -11.23 6.84 -19.01
C LEU A 105 -10.50 8.19 -18.94
N ILE A 106 -9.61 8.48 -19.91
CA ILE A 106 -8.73 9.65 -19.82
C ILE A 106 -9.44 10.93 -20.23
N THR A 107 -10.05 10.95 -21.41
CA THR A 107 -10.71 12.17 -21.91
C THR A 107 -12.11 12.29 -21.34
N ASP A 108 -12.94 11.28 -21.57
CA ASP A 108 -14.38 11.41 -21.31
C ASP A 108 -14.67 11.39 -19.80
N LEU A 109 -14.01 10.52 -19.01
CA LEU A 109 -14.23 10.47 -17.57
C LEU A 109 -13.36 11.48 -16.81
N ALA A 110 -12.03 11.35 -16.87
CA ALA A 110 -11.16 12.17 -16.02
C ALA A 110 -11.25 13.67 -16.37
N ARG A 111 -11.28 14.03 -17.66
CA ARG A 111 -11.32 15.44 -18.05
C ARG A 111 -12.72 16.01 -18.14
N ASP A 112 -13.61 15.39 -18.93
CA ASP A 112 -14.90 16.00 -19.26
C ASP A 112 -15.90 15.89 -18.09
N VAL A 113 -15.86 14.79 -17.33
CA VAL A 113 -16.82 14.56 -16.21
C VAL A 113 -16.23 14.96 -14.86
N MET A 114 -14.98 14.58 -14.58
CA MET A 114 -14.32 14.85 -13.29
C MET A 114 -13.57 16.18 -13.23
N GLY A 115 -13.33 16.85 -14.38
CA GLY A 115 -12.73 18.17 -14.43
C GLY A 115 -11.20 18.19 -14.27
N PHE A 116 -10.51 17.11 -14.63
CA PHE A 116 -9.05 17.08 -14.57
C PHE A 116 -8.38 18.00 -15.61
N GLU A 117 -7.62 18.98 -15.15
CA GLU A 117 -6.96 19.99 -15.99
C GLU A 117 -5.46 19.75 -16.19
N GLY A 118 -4.85 18.85 -15.41
CA GLY A 118 -3.42 18.53 -15.47
C GLY A 118 -3.01 17.73 -16.69
N TYR A 119 -1.76 17.29 -16.75
CA TYR A 119 -1.30 16.39 -17.81
C TYR A 119 -1.36 14.92 -17.37
N VAL A 120 -1.49 14.03 -18.34
CA VAL A 120 -1.49 12.59 -18.15
C VAL A 120 -0.12 12.05 -18.51
N ASN A 121 0.59 11.49 -17.52
CA ASN A 121 1.85 10.78 -17.71
C ASN A 121 1.57 9.28 -17.62
N SER A 122 1.74 8.54 -18.71
CA SER A 122 1.58 7.09 -18.63
C SER A 122 2.60 6.48 -17.67
N ASP A 123 2.31 5.30 -17.16
CA ASP A 123 3.33 4.48 -16.54
C ASP A 123 4.34 3.97 -17.59
N SER A 124 5.48 3.43 -17.12
CA SER A 124 6.60 3.06 -17.98
C SER A 124 6.30 1.79 -18.79
N GLY A 125 6.78 1.75 -20.03
CA GLY A 125 6.74 0.54 -20.84
C GLY A 125 5.39 0.19 -21.50
N ILE A 126 4.39 1.08 -21.47
CA ILE A 126 3.07 0.81 -22.07
C ILE A 126 3.14 0.53 -23.57
N THR A 127 4.15 1.03 -24.28
CA THR A 127 4.29 0.84 -25.72
C THR A 127 5.09 -0.41 -26.12
N SER A 128 5.72 -1.08 -25.16
CA SER A 128 6.65 -2.19 -25.43
C SER A 128 6.44 -3.44 -24.55
N VAL A 129 6.04 -3.29 -23.31
CA VAL A 129 5.98 -4.39 -22.31
C VAL A 129 4.54 -4.63 -21.83
N GLN A 130 3.91 -3.62 -21.21
CA GLN A 130 2.54 -3.73 -20.69
C GLN A 130 1.52 -3.32 -21.77
N ILE A 131 1.46 -4.11 -22.84
CA ILE A 131 0.67 -3.81 -24.05
C ILE A 131 -0.65 -4.59 -24.11
N TYR A 132 -1.25 -4.86 -22.96
CA TYR A 132 -2.45 -5.68 -22.79
C TYR A 132 -3.64 -5.18 -23.64
N GLY A 133 -4.13 -6.02 -24.58
CA GLY A 133 -5.22 -5.67 -25.48
C GLY A 133 -4.83 -4.79 -26.67
N VAL A 134 -3.57 -4.35 -26.76
CA VAL A 134 -3.02 -3.59 -27.90
C VAL A 134 -1.82 -4.29 -28.55
N GLU A 135 -1.66 -5.60 -28.29
CA GLU A 135 -0.57 -6.43 -28.83
C GLU A 135 -0.55 -6.45 -30.36
N HIS A 136 -1.73 -6.37 -30.98
CA HIS A 136 -1.92 -6.39 -32.44
C HIS A 136 -1.49 -5.08 -33.13
N LEU A 137 -1.30 -4.00 -32.39
CA LEU A 137 -0.88 -2.72 -32.94
C LEU A 137 0.65 -2.65 -33.08
N SER A 138 1.13 -1.99 -34.12
CA SER A 138 2.54 -1.60 -34.25
C SER A 138 2.92 -0.55 -33.18
N VAL A 139 4.22 -0.35 -32.96
CA VAL A 139 4.67 0.65 -31.96
C VAL A 139 4.16 2.07 -32.29
N PRO A 140 4.28 2.61 -33.54
CA PRO A 140 3.69 3.90 -33.89
C PRO A 140 2.18 3.98 -33.65
N GLU A 141 1.42 2.90 -33.93
CA GLU A 141 -0.03 2.86 -33.67
C GLU A 141 -0.34 2.92 -32.16
N ARG A 142 0.48 2.27 -31.31
CA ARG A 142 0.34 2.36 -29.86
C ARG A 142 0.55 3.79 -29.37
N TYR A 143 1.61 4.48 -29.83
CA TYR A 143 1.81 5.90 -29.53
C TYR A 143 0.62 6.74 -29.98
N ALA A 144 0.15 6.57 -31.20
CA ALA A 144 -0.98 7.32 -31.74
C ALA A 144 -2.24 7.09 -30.91
N LYS A 145 -2.56 5.84 -30.57
CA LYS A 145 -3.74 5.50 -29.78
C LYS A 145 -3.69 6.14 -28.39
N ALA A 146 -2.55 6.02 -27.66
CA ALA A 146 -2.41 6.60 -26.33
C ALA A 146 -2.53 8.12 -26.35
N ILE A 147 -1.83 8.80 -27.26
CA ILE A 147 -1.86 10.28 -27.38
C ILE A 147 -3.24 10.77 -27.78
N SER A 148 -3.90 10.11 -28.72
CA SER A 148 -5.28 10.45 -29.14
C SER A 148 -6.32 10.19 -28.04
N ALA A 149 -6.09 9.20 -27.19
CA ALA A 149 -6.92 8.96 -26.01
C ALA A 149 -6.80 10.07 -24.94
N GLY A 150 -5.72 10.87 -24.96
CA GLY A 150 -5.52 11.98 -24.03
C GLY A 150 -4.32 11.81 -23.09
N THR A 151 -3.50 10.76 -23.28
CA THR A 151 -2.21 10.61 -22.62
C THR A 151 -1.22 11.61 -23.23
N ASP A 152 -0.64 12.46 -22.39
CA ASP A 152 0.18 13.60 -22.84
C ASP A 152 1.68 13.29 -22.84
N VAL A 153 2.13 12.36 -21.98
CA VAL A 153 3.53 11.92 -21.86
C VAL A 153 3.58 10.39 -21.83
N ILE A 154 4.40 9.80 -22.67
CA ILE A 154 4.68 8.36 -22.64
C ILE A 154 5.83 8.12 -21.68
N GLY A 155 5.52 7.57 -20.49
CA GLY A 155 6.47 7.36 -19.41
C GLY A 155 7.54 6.33 -19.73
N GLY A 156 8.76 6.59 -19.24
CA GLY A 156 9.88 5.65 -19.35
C GLY A 156 10.42 5.44 -20.75
N ASN A 157 10.04 6.25 -21.72
CA ASN A 157 10.51 6.16 -23.10
C ASN A 157 10.87 7.52 -23.67
N SER A 158 11.97 7.61 -24.42
CA SER A 158 12.45 8.80 -25.11
C SER A 158 12.52 8.66 -26.63
N ASP A 159 11.95 7.58 -27.20
CA ASP A 159 12.01 7.26 -28.63
C ASP A 159 11.04 8.12 -29.44
N SER A 160 11.44 9.33 -29.78
CA SER A 160 10.63 10.28 -30.54
C SER A 160 10.34 9.84 -31.97
N GLU A 161 11.18 8.95 -32.55
CA GLU A 161 10.99 8.45 -33.92
C GLU A 161 9.64 7.75 -34.12
N HIS A 162 9.12 7.07 -33.13
CA HIS A 162 7.81 6.41 -33.22
C HIS A 162 6.66 7.42 -33.26
N ILE A 163 6.79 8.56 -32.58
CA ILE A 163 5.80 9.65 -32.64
C ILE A 163 5.86 10.32 -34.01
N VAL A 164 7.07 10.60 -34.50
CA VAL A 164 7.28 11.16 -35.84
C VAL A 164 6.67 10.24 -36.90
N ALA A 165 7.01 8.96 -36.85
CA ALA A 165 6.45 7.95 -37.77
C ALA A 165 4.92 7.89 -37.70
N ALA A 166 4.32 7.99 -36.49
CA ALA A 166 2.87 7.98 -36.34
C ALA A 166 2.20 9.21 -36.99
N VAL A 167 2.84 10.39 -36.94
CA VAL A 167 2.36 11.61 -37.61
C VAL A 167 2.52 11.48 -39.13
N GLU A 168 3.69 11.07 -39.62
CA GLU A 168 3.99 10.92 -41.04
C GLU A 168 3.10 9.89 -41.73
N GLN A 169 2.74 8.81 -41.04
CA GLN A 169 1.81 7.80 -41.49
C GLN A 169 0.33 8.20 -41.37
N GLY A 170 0.04 9.38 -40.82
CA GLY A 170 -1.33 9.85 -40.63
C GLY A 170 -2.10 9.13 -39.50
N LEU A 171 -1.43 8.35 -38.69
CA LEU A 171 -2.01 7.63 -37.54
C LEU A 171 -2.32 8.56 -36.36
N LEU A 172 -1.44 9.56 -36.11
CA LEU A 172 -1.57 10.55 -35.07
C LEU A 172 -1.89 11.92 -35.66
N PRO A 173 -3.11 12.45 -35.42
CA PRO A 173 -3.42 13.81 -35.83
C PRO A 173 -2.52 14.84 -35.12
N LYS A 174 -1.93 15.76 -35.86
CA LYS A 174 -1.04 16.80 -35.31
C LYS A 174 -1.69 17.59 -34.16
N LYS A 175 -3.00 17.87 -34.25
CA LYS A 175 -3.77 18.55 -33.19
C LYS A 175 -3.71 17.82 -31.83
N ASP A 176 -3.66 16.47 -31.84
CA ASP A 176 -3.61 15.67 -30.61
C ASP A 176 -2.21 15.73 -29.99
N LEU A 177 -1.16 15.72 -30.81
CA LEU A 177 0.20 15.94 -30.38
C LEU A 177 0.42 17.36 -29.83
N ASP A 178 -0.11 18.39 -30.51
CA ASP A 178 -0.04 19.78 -30.08
C ASP A 178 -0.77 19.95 -28.72
N ARG A 179 -1.91 19.31 -28.54
CA ARG A 179 -2.65 19.30 -27.27
C ARG A 179 -1.84 18.66 -26.14
N ALA A 180 -1.21 17.52 -26.38
CA ALA A 180 -0.37 16.82 -25.41
C ALA A 180 0.82 17.71 -24.98
N ASN A 181 1.53 18.27 -25.95
CA ASN A 181 2.64 19.19 -25.71
C ASN A 181 2.20 20.44 -24.94
N TYR A 182 1.07 21.04 -25.30
CA TYR A 182 0.51 22.19 -24.60
C TYR A 182 0.29 21.88 -23.11
N ARG A 183 -0.37 20.77 -22.78
CA ARG A 183 -0.64 20.42 -21.38
C ARG A 183 0.63 20.17 -20.58
N ARG A 184 1.61 19.51 -21.16
CA ARG A 184 2.89 19.25 -20.50
C ARG A 184 3.68 20.54 -20.28
N LEU A 185 3.77 21.39 -21.30
CA LEU A 185 4.50 22.66 -21.25
C LEU A 185 3.83 23.66 -20.31
N LEU A 186 2.49 23.68 -20.23
CA LEU A 186 1.76 24.55 -19.34
C LEU A 186 2.22 24.45 -17.88
N SER A 187 2.61 23.24 -17.43
CA SER A 187 3.15 23.03 -16.08
C SER A 187 4.46 23.81 -15.86
N LEU A 188 5.35 23.87 -16.88
CA LEU A 188 6.61 24.61 -16.82
C LEU A 188 6.38 26.13 -16.82
N PHE A 189 5.41 26.60 -17.63
CA PHE A 189 5.03 28.02 -17.64
C PHE A 189 4.42 28.46 -16.29
N ARG A 190 3.52 27.68 -15.73
CA ARG A 190 2.92 27.96 -14.41
C ARG A 190 3.96 28.02 -13.28
N GLN A 191 5.02 27.21 -13.39
CA GLN A 191 6.13 27.22 -12.44
C GLN A 191 7.21 28.27 -12.80
N LYS A 192 7.02 29.09 -13.85
CA LYS A 192 8.01 30.03 -14.39
C LYS A 192 9.37 29.41 -14.75
N ARG A 193 9.39 28.08 -15.03
CA ARG A 193 10.62 27.38 -15.40
C ARG A 193 11.12 27.73 -16.81
N VAL A 194 10.25 28.28 -17.63
CA VAL A 194 10.64 28.81 -18.97
C VAL A 194 11.41 30.11 -18.83
N ASP A 195 11.01 30.95 -17.87
CA ASP A 195 11.67 32.25 -17.61
C ASP A 195 12.99 32.07 -16.84
N ASN A 196 13.02 31.12 -15.90
CA ASN A 196 14.19 30.76 -15.11
C ASN A 196 14.33 29.23 -14.97
N PRO A 197 15.04 28.57 -15.91
CA PRO A 197 15.22 27.10 -15.86
C PRO A 197 16.29 26.65 -14.86
N TYR A 198 17.05 27.56 -14.29
CA TYR A 198 18.14 27.24 -13.39
C TYR A 198 17.67 27.12 -11.95
N LEU A 199 18.29 26.18 -11.23
CA LEU A 199 18.16 26.07 -9.78
C LEU A 199 19.22 26.93 -9.12
N ASP A 200 18.87 27.56 -7.99
CA ASP A 200 19.82 28.18 -7.09
C ASP A 200 20.36 27.14 -6.11
N PRO A 201 21.63 26.67 -6.23
CA PRO A 201 22.21 25.68 -5.35
C PRO A 201 22.25 26.15 -3.89
N ASP A 202 22.56 27.43 -3.67
CA ASP A 202 22.66 28.01 -2.32
C ASP A 202 21.27 28.04 -1.65
N ALA A 203 20.21 28.32 -2.42
CA ALA A 203 18.84 28.24 -1.90
C ALA A 203 18.46 26.82 -1.57
N ALA A 204 18.85 25.84 -2.39
CA ALA A 204 18.60 24.42 -2.11
C ALA A 204 19.31 23.96 -0.84
N ASP A 205 20.57 24.37 -0.63
CA ASP A 205 21.33 24.04 0.59
C ASP A 205 20.78 24.74 1.84
N ARG A 206 20.32 25.99 1.73
CA ARG A 206 19.64 26.70 2.82
C ARG A 206 18.35 25.99 3.22
N VAL A 207 17.49 25.67 2.27
CA VAL A 207 16.24 24.95 2.55
C VAL A 207 16.52 23.60 3.21
N ARG A 208 17.52 22.87 2.73
CA ARG A 208 17.93 21.58 3.28
C ARG A 208 18.44 21.69 4.72
N SER A 209 19.26 22.69 5.02
CA SER A 209 19.85 22.88 6.36
C SER A 209 18.85 23.50 7.36
N GLU A 210 18.16 24.58 6.97
CA GLU A 210 17.27 25.35 7.84
C GLU A 210 15.97 24.58 8.17
N ASN A 211 15.40 23.85 7.20
CA ASN A 211 14.17 23.11 7.41
C ASN A 211 14.38 21.70 7.98
N PHE A 212 15.61 21.21 8.03
CA PHE A 212 15.89 19.84 8.44
C PHE A 212 15.41 19.53 9.87
N GLU A 213 15.69 20.41 10.83
CA GLU A 213 15.27 20.24 12.22
C GLU A 213 13.75 20.37 12.38
N ASN A 214 13.11 21.26 11.62
CA ASN A 214 11.66 21.38 11.62
C ASN A 214 11.00 20.15 10.97
N ALA A 215 11.58 19.61 9.91
CA ALA A 215 11.13 18.40 9.25
C ALA A 215 11.26 17.18 10.20
N LYS A 216 12.38 17.06 10.93
CA LYS A 216 12.54 16.02 11.96
C LYS A 216 11.44 16.08 13.03
N LYS A 217 11.18 17.28 13.58
CA LYS A 217 10.13 17.46 14.59
C LYS A 217 8.74 17.13 14.03
N ALA A 218 8.46 17.53 12.79
CA ALA A 218 7.20 17.21 12.11
C ALA A 218 7.06 15.71 11.86
N ALA A 219 8.12 15.05 11.40
CA ALA A 219 8.17 13.61 11.19
C ALA A 219 7.94 12.84 12.51
N TYR A 220 8.59 13.25 13.59
CA TYR A 220 8.39 12.65 14.91
C TYR A 220 6.93 12.75 15.37
N LYS A 221 6.33 13.94 15.27
CA LYS A 221 4.90 14.14 15.60
C LYS A 221 3.97 13.32 14.70
N ALA A 222 4.33 13.13 13.45
CA ALA A 222 3.58 12.26 12.53
C ALA A 222 3.66 10.80 12.99
N CYS A 223 4.86 10.32 13.34
CA CYS A 223 5.07 8.98 13.87
C CYS A 223 4.31 8.74 15.19
N GLN A 224 4.24 9.75 16.10
CA GLN A 224 3.40 9.62 17.30
C GLN A 224 1.91 9.43 16.97
N LYS A 225 1.42 10.16 15.95
CA LYS A 225 0.01 10.09 15.53
C LYS A 225 -0.33 8.83 14.75
N GLU A 226 0.65 8.16 14.16
CA GLU A 226 0.40 6.93 13.39
C GLU A 226 0.26 5.69 14.27
N VAL A 227 0.83 5.69 15.51
CA VAL A 227 0.74 4.54 16.40
C VAL A 227 -0.71 4.27 16.78
N VAL A 228 -1.19 3.07 16.44
CA VAL A 228 -2.55 2.63 16.75
C VAL A 228 -2.51 1.68 17.95
N LEU A 229 -3.25 2.00 18.99
CA LEU A 229 -3.54 1.05 20.08
C LEU A 229 -4.70 0.15 19.61
N ALA A 230 -4.41 -1.12 19.37
CA ALA A 230 -5.40 -2.07 18.86
C ALA A 230 -5.99 -2.94 19.97
N LYS A 231 -5.19 -3.35 20.96
CA LYS A 231 -5.62 -4.16 22.10
C LYS A 231 -5.03 -3.61 23.39
N ASN A 232 -5.84 -3.56 24.44
CA ASN A 232 -5.41 -3.15 25.77
C ASN A 232 -6.21 -3.91 26.83
N HIS A 233 -5.99 -5.23 26.90
CA HIS A 233 -6.67 -6.12 27.82
C HIS A 233 -6.32 -5.77 29.26
N ASP A 234 -7.33 -5.65 30.12
CA ASP A 234 -7.19 -5.24 31.53
C ASP A 234 -6.38 -3.94 31.77
N GLY A 235 -6.26 -3.07 30.74
CA GLY A 235 -5.52 -1.83 30.88
C GLY A 235 -4.02 -2.01 31.05
N VAL A 236 -3.44 -3.06 30.42
CA VAL A 236 -1.99 -3.38 30.48
C VAL A 236 -1.10 -2.24 30.00
N LEU A 237 -1.63 -1.39 29.15
CA LEU A 237 -0.98 -0.16 28.67
C LEU A 237 -1.69 1.09 29.24
N PRO A 238 -0.94 2.15 29.59
CA PRO A 238 0.51 2.27 29.46
C PRO A 238 1.27 1.42 30.49
N MET A 239 2.49 1.01 30.15
CA MET A 239 3.38 0.23 31.02
C MET A 239 3.79 1.03 32.25
N GLU A 240 3.74 0.43 33.43
CA GLU A 240 4.20 1.07 34.66
C GLU A 240 5.73 1.24 34.67
N LYS A 241 6.21 2.43 35.01
CA LYS A 241 7.64 2.71 35.10
C LYS A 241 8.32 1.88 36.20
N GLY A 242 9.60 1.60 36.01
CA GLY A 242 10.43 0.87 36.99
C GLY A 242 10.26 -0.66 36.93
N ARG A 243 9.36 -1.15 36.10
CA ARG A 243 9.11 -2.59 35.91
C ARG A 243 10.21 -3.25 35.09
N LYS A 244 10.28 -4.57 35.21
CA LYS A 244 11.19 -5.43 34.44
C LYS A 244 10.63 -5.75 33.06
N VAL A 245 11.44 -5.57 32.03
CA VAL A 245 11.04 -5.80 30.64
C VAL A 245 11.97 -6.81 29.98
N TYR A 246 11.40 -7.90 29.47
CA TYR A 246 12.06 -8.80 28.54
C TYR A 246 11.76 -8.36 27.11
N ILE A 247 12.76 -8.38 26.21
CA ILE A 247 12.62 -7.89 24.83
C ILE A 247 12.90 -9.02 23.84
N ALA A 248 11.96 -9.26 22.94
CA ALA A 248 12.14 -10.18 21.81
C ALA A 248 11.79 -9.49 20.49
N VAL A 249 12.58 -9.76 19.46
CA VAL A 249 12.37 -9.26 18.10
C VAL A 249 12.10 -10.42 17.16
N PHE A 250 11.00 -10.32 16.43
CA PHE A 250 10.61 -11.26 15.39
C PHE A 250 10.50 -10.51 14.07
N SER A 251 11.20 -10.96 13.04
CA SER A 251 11.10 -10.36 11.70
C SER A 251 11.00 -11.42 10.62
N GLY A 252 10.39 -11.04 9.49
CA GLY A 252 10.38 -11.85 8.28
C GLY A 252 11.61 -11.62 7.41
N ASP A 253 11.78 -12.44 6.37
CA ASP A 253 12.80 -12.27 5.34
C ASP A 253 12.43 -11.12 4.41
N ASP A 254 13.36 -10.20 4.20
CA ASP A 254 13.16 -9.02 3.36
C ASP A 254 13.71 -9.25 1.94
N ALA A 255 12.82 -9.71 1.05
CA ALA A 255 13.18 -9.89 -0.35
C ALA A 255 13.45 -8.55 -1.07
N GLY A 256 12.81 -7.47 -0.63
CA GLY A 256 13.04 -6.12 -1.17
C GLY A 256 14.44 -5.59 -0.84
N ALA A 257 14.91 -5.82 0.39
CA ALA A 257 16.27 -5.47 0.79
C ALA A 257 17.32 -6.26 0.00
N ALA A 258 17.09 -7.57 -0.20
CA ALA A 258 17.98 -8.41 -1.00
C ALA A 258 18.07 -7.94 -2.47
N LEU A 259 16.94 -7.52 -3.06
CA LEU A 259 16.94 -6.96 -4.41
C LEU A 259 17.67 -5.61 -4.46
N ALA A 260 17.36 -4.69 -3.54
CA ALA A 260 18.00 -3.38 -3.48
C ALA A 260 19.54 -3.53 -3.37
N GLN A 261 20.01 -4.47 -2.55
CA GLN A 261 21.43 -4.81 -2.43
C GLN A 261 22.00 -5.36 -3.75
N SER A 262 21.28 -6.24 -4.45
CA SER A 262 21.70 -6.78 -5.74
C SER A 262 21.78 -5.71 -6.84
N MET A 263 21.01 -4.63 -6.71
CA MET A 263 21.01 -3.47 -7.60
C MET A 263 22.01 -2.36 -7.17
N GLY A 264 22.86 -2.64 -6.16
CA GLY A 264 23.89 -1.71 -5.69
C GLY A 264 23.39 -0.63 -4.74
N ALA A 265 22.15 -0.71 -4.26
CA ALA A 265 21.68 0.16 -3.19
C ALA A 265 22.30 -0.27 -1.86
N GLY A 266 23.02 0.64 -1.21
CA GLY A 266 23.60 0.38 0.10
C GLY A 266 22.52 0.11 1.15
N VAL A 267 22.64 -0.99 1.90
CA VAL A 267 21.83 -1.19 3.11
C VAL A 267 22.44 -0.35 4.22
N ALA A 268 21.71 0.62 4.73
CA ALA A 268 22.17 1.49 5.80
C ALA A 268 22.11 0.73 7.15
N GLY A 269 23.25 0.37 7.70
CA GLY A 269 23.40 -0.14 9.07
C GLY A 269 23.13 -1.64 9.23
N ASP A 270 23.48 -2.16 10.41
CA ASP A 270 23.14 -3.51 10.84
C ASP A 270 21.64 -3.56 11.20
N SER A 271 20.85 -4.20 10.36
CA SER A 271 19.41 -4.39 10.55
C SER A 271 19.06 -5.75 11.17
N SER A 272 20.01 -6.41 11.80
CA SER A 272 19.76 -7.68 12.47
C SER A 272 18.78 -7.55 13.62
N ASN A 273 18.06 -8.62 13.94
CA ASN A 273 17.16 -8.65 15.10
C ASN A 273 17.91 -8.36 16.41
N GLU A 274 19.19 -8.72 16.49
CA GLU A 274 20.04 -8.47 17.65
C GLU A 274 20.36 -6.97 17.82
N ALA A 275 20.73 -6.29 16.74
CA ALA A 275 20.98 -4.85 16.76
C ALA A 275 19.72 -4.08 17.16
N LEU A 276 18.56 -4.45 16.62
CA LEU A 276 17.29 -3.83 16.96
C LEU A 276 16.89 -4.11 18.44
N ARG A 277 17.13 -5.34 18.92
CA ARG A 277 16.93 -5.69 20.34
C ARG A 277 17.76 -4.80 21.24
N GLY A 278 19.07 -4.62 20.92
CA GLY A 278 19.96 -3.74 21.65
C GLY A 278 19.46 -2.29 21.71
N GLN A 279 19.05 -1.74 20.55
CA GLN A 279 18.49 -0.39 20.47
C GLN A 279 17.21 -0.24 21.33
N LEU A 280 16.32 -1.21 21.28
CA LEU A 280 15.10 -1.21 22.11
C LEU A 280 15.44 -1.29 23.61
N ALA A 281 16.45 -2.11 23.98
CA ALA A 281 16.91 -2.22 25.37
C ALA A 281 17.42 -0.89 25.90
N ASP A 282 18.19 -0.15 25.11
CA ASP A 282 18.66 1.20 25.46
C ASP A 282 17.49 2.17 25.63
N MET A 283 16.50 2.11 24.73
CA MET A 283 15.31 2.97 24.80
C MET A 283 14.43 2.70 26.02
N PHE A 284 14.24 1.43 26.40
CA PHE A 284 13.53 1.06 27.62
C PHE A 284 14.30 1.50 28.87
N THR A 285 15.60 1.25 28.91
CA THR A 285 16.47 1.66 30.03
C THR A 285 16.45 3.18 30.21
N ALA A 286 16.54 3.95 29.13
CA ALA A 286 16.48 5.41 29.16
C ALA A 286 15.14 5.95 29.74
N ARG A 287 14.07 5.15 29.66
CA ARG A 287 12.74 5.48 30.23
C ARG A 287 12.52 4.93 31.65
N GLY A 288 13.55 4.32 32.22
CA GLY A 288 13.55 3.86 33.62
C GLY A 288 13.01 2.44 33.83
N TYR A 289 12.94 1.63 32.76
CA TYR A 289 12.63 0.20 32.87
C TYR A 289 13.90 -0.62 33.13
N GLN A 290 13.75 -1.78 33.74
CA GLN A 290 14.83 -2.73 33.98
C GLN A 290 14.79 -3.84 32.94
N VAL A 291 15.75 -3.86 32.01
CA VAL A 291 15.81 -4.92 30.99
C VAL A 291 16.36 -6.19 31.61
N VAL A 292 15.66 -7.32 31.41
CA VAL A 292 16.01 -8.67 31.87
C VAL A 292 16.25 -9.60 30.70
N GLU A 293 17.06 -10.67 30.95
CA GLU A 293 17.46 -11.59 29.87
C GLU A 293 16.55 -12.83 29.78
N THR A 294 15.75 -13.13 30.78
CA THR A 294 14.86 -14.28 30.82
C THR A 294 13.40 -13.86 30.88
N PRO A 295 12.51 -14.49 30.09
CA PRO A 295 11.10 -14.09 30.07
C PRO A 295 10.37 -14.37 31.39
N GLU A 296 10.81 -15.34 32.17
CA GLU A 296 10.20 -15.70 33.45
C GLU A 296 10.47 -14.66 34.56
N GLU A 297 11.45 -13.76 34.37
CA GLU A 297 11.79 -12.72 35.34
C GLU A 297 11.10 -11.38 35.07
N CYS A 298 10.39 -11.24 33.96
CA CYS A 298 9.82 -9.97 33.56
C CYS A 298 8.41 -9.70 34.11
N ASP A 299 8.12 -8.43 34.35
CA ASP A 299 6.74 -7.95 34.54
C ASP A 299 6.04 -7.80 33.17
N TYR A 300 6.80 -7.41 32.14
CA TYR A 300 6.36 -7.25 30.77
C TYR A 300 7.31 -7.92 29.78
N ALA A 301 6.79 -8.76 28.90
CA ALA A 301 7.51 -9.16 27.69
C ALA A 301 7.09 -8.23 26.54
N TYR A 302 8.04 -7.48 26.00
CA TYR A 302 7.83 -6.67 24.81
C TYR A 302 8.27 -7.38 23.54
N LEU A 303 7.35 -7.58 22.62
CA LEU A 303 7.60 -8.22 21.34
C LEU A 303 7.56 -7.17 20.22
N HIS A 304 8.69 -6.93 19.57
CA HIS A 304 8.71 -6.19 18.33
C HIS A 304 8.55 -7.13 17.16
N VAL A 305 7.42 -7.06 16.49
CA VAL A 305 7.01 -8.00 15.44
C VAL A 305 6.98 -7.26 14.11
N TRP A 306 7.89 -7.63 13.20
CA TRP A 306 8.01 -7.01 11.89
C TRP A 306 7.84 -8.03 10.76
N PRO A 307 6.58 -8.37 10.43
CA PRO A 307 6.33 -9.26 9.30
C PRO A 307 6.74 -8.60 7.99
N LYS A 308 7.29 -9.40 7.08
CA LYS A 308 7.77 -8.93 5.78
C LYS A 308 7.30 -9.86 4.67
N GLN A 309 7.10 -9.30 3.48
CA GLN A 309 6.91 -10.12 2.29
C GLN A 309 8.27 -10.66 1.85
N ASN A 310 8.37 -11.98 1.75
CA ASN A 310 9.57 -12.64 1.25
C ASN A 310 9.58 -12.82 -0.29
N ASN A 311 8.55 -12.35 -0.96
CA ASN A 311 8.42 -12.38 -2.42
C ASN A 311 8.37 -10.96 -2.99
N ILE A 312 9.14 -10.72 -4.05
CA ILE A 312 9.06 -9.49 -4.84
C ILE A 312 8.06 -9.75 -5.95
N VAL A 313 6.84 -9.31 -5.73
CA VAL A 313 5.66 -9.67 -6.52
C VAL A 313 5.85 -9.40 -8.01
N PHE A 314 6.33 -8.21 -8.40
CA PHE A 314 6.49 -7.85 -9.81
C PHE A 314 7.67 -8.55 -10.51
N LEU A 315 8.60 -9.16 -9.76
CA LEU A 315 9.72 -9.90 -10.35
C LEU A 315 9.53 -11.41 -10.32
N GLN A 316 8.81 -11.92 -9.32
CA GLN A 316 8.70 -13.36 -9.06
C GLN A 316 7.31 -13.92 -9.32
N SER A 317 6.36 -13.09 -9.70
CA SER A 317 4.98 -13.51 -10.02
C SER A 317 4.21 -14.13 -8.86
N ALA A 318 4.71 -14.04 -7.64
CA ALA A 318 4.04 -14.62 -6.49
C ALA A 318 3.04 -13.64 -5.88
N MET A 319 1.94 -14.16 -5.36
CA MET A 319 1.01 -13.37 -4.58
C MET A 319 1.56 -13.12 -3.16
N PRO A 320 1.25 -11.96 -2.56
CA PRO A 320 1.55 -11.73 -1.16
C PRO A 320 0.90 -12.78 -0.26
N VAL A 321 1.67 -13.32 0.67
CA VAL A 321 1.17 -14.17 1.76
C VAL A 321 0.79 -13.25 2.92
N LEU A 322 -0.44 -13.31 3.39
CA LEU A 322 -0.94 -12.46 4.49
C LEU A 322 -0.89 -13.19 5.85
N GLU A 323 -0.64 -14.49 5.86
CA GLU A 323 -0.43 -15.27 7.07
C GLU A 323 0.96 -15.01 7.66
N LEU A 324 1.06 -15.08 9.00
CA LEU A 324 2.33 -15.06 9.72
C LEU A 324 2.93 -16.47 9.72
N VAL A 325 3.90 -16.72 8.85
CA VAL A 325 4.43 -18.06 8.55
C VAL A 325 5.95 -18.09 8.69
N ASP A 326 6.46 -19.23 9.22
CA ASP A 326 7.86 -19.62 9.17
C ASP A 326 7.94 -21.08 8.70
N GLY A 327 8.09 -21.31 7.40
CA GLY A 327 8.09 -22.67 6.85
C GLY A 327 7.95 -22.73 5.34
N GLU A 328 7.29 -23.79 4.87
CA GLU A 328 6.98 -24.01 3.45
C GLU A 328 5.48 -23.95 3.22
N LEU A 329 5.05 -23.27 2.17
CA LEU A 329 3.68 -23.34 1.66
C LEU A 329 3.67 -24.00 0.30
N THR A 330 2.65 -24.83 0.04
CA THR A 330 2.29 -25.17 -1.33
C THR A 330 1.50 -24.01 -1.87
N ASP A 331 2.17 -23.12 -2.61
CA ASP A 331 1.50 -21.94 -3.13
C ASP A 331 1.04 -22.19 -4.56
N GLU A 332 -0.23 -22.54 -4.68
CA GLU A 332 -0.89 -22.65 -6.00
C GLU A 332 -1.02 -21.30 -6.70
N ARG A 333 -0.82 -20.20 -5.96
CA ARG A 333 -0.86 -18.84 -6.48
C ARG A 333 0.46 -18.44 -7.13
N GLU A 334 1.55 -19.20 -6.89
CA GLU A 334 2.80 -18.95 -7.59
C GLU A 334 2.64 -19.28 -9.06
N VAL A 335 2.90 -18.30 -9.91
CA VAL A 335 2.88 -18.45 -11.37
C VAL A 335 4.24 -18.15 -11.96
N ASN A 336 4.65 -18.93 -12.94
CA ASN A 336 5.88 -18.64 -13.68
C ASN A 336 5.66 -17.55 -14.73
N LYS A 337 6.72 -17.10 -15.41
CA LYS A 337 6.67 -16.10 -16.48
C LYS A 337 5.71 -16.45 -17.62
N SER A 338 5.33 -17.74 -17.77
CA SER A 338 4.35 -18.22 -18.72
C SER A 338 2.92 -18.19 -18.16
N GLN A 339 2.70 -17.63 -16.99
CA GLN A 339 1.40 -17.53 -16.30
C GLN A 339 0.80 -18.87 -15.89
N LYS A 340 1.60 -19.92 -15.79
CA LYS A 340 1.17 -21.23 -15.33
C LYS A 340 1.46 -21.36 -13.84
N LYS A 341 0.47 -21.85 -13.10
CA LYS A 341 0.66 -22.23 -11.69
C LYS A 341 1.75 -23.28 -11.59
N THR A 342 2.68 -23.12 -10.67
CA THR A 342 3.81 -24.03 -10.52
C THR A 342 3.50 -25.21 -9.61
N GLY A 343 2.58 -25.03 -8.66
CA GLY A 343 2.19 -26.08 -7.69
C GLY A 343 3.33 -26.56 -6.79
N ARG A 344 4.49 -25.89 -6.80
CA ARG A 344 5.63 -26.29 -6.00
C ARG A 344 5.55 -25.74 -4.59
N LYS A 345 6.22 -26.42 -3.67
CA LYS A 345 6.47 -25.88 -2.33
C LYS A 345 7.50 -24.76 -2.42
N ILE A 346 7.18 -23.63 -1.82
CA ILE A 346 8.08 -22.49 -1.68
C ILE A 346 8.35 -22.19 -0.21
N PRO A 347 9.59 -21.82 0.16
CA PRO A 347 9.87 -21.35 1.50
C PRO A 347 9.19 -20.00 1.72
N VAL A 348 8.46 -19.87 2.81
CA VAL A 348 7.75 -18.65 3.19
C VAL A 348 8.10 -18.31 4.63
N HIS A 349 8.72 -17.15 4.80
CA HIS A 349 9.17 -16.66 6.10
C HIS A 349 8.70 -15.22 6.29
N THR A 350 7.37 -15.03 6.29
CA THR A 350 6.79 -13.71 6.57
C THR A 350 7.08 -13.28 8.00
N LEU A 351 7.23 -14.25 8.93
CA LEU A 351 7.65 -13.98 10.30
C LEU A 351 8.46 -15.18 10.86
N ARG A 352 9.78 -15.05 10.89
CA ARG A 352 10.64 -16.12 11.43
C ARG A 352 10.42 -16.33 12.92
N GLY A 353 10.35 -17.59 13.31
CA GLY A 353 10.15 -18.00 14.69
C GLY A 353 8.75 -17.71 15.24
N VAL A 354 7.75 -17.50 14.40
CA VAL A 354 6.37 -17.19 14.82
C VAL A 354 5.81 -18.19 15.83
N GLY A 355 6.14 -19.49 15.72
CA GLY A 355 5.71 -20.52 16.68
C GLY A 355 6.21 -20.28 18.11
N ARG A 356 7.32 -19.57 18.29
CA ARG A 356 7.86 -19.25 19.63
C ARG A 356 7.06 -18.16 20.37
N ILE A 357 6.19 -17.43 19.67
CA ILE A 357 5.38 -16.37 20.30
C ILE A 357 4.44 -16.96 21.35
N SER A 358 3.74 -18.03 21.01
CA SER A 358 2.83 -18.73 21.96
C SER A 358 3.61 -19.32 23.15
N GLU A 359 4.72 -19.99 22.89
CA GLU A 359 5.58 -20.58 23.93
C GLU A 359 6.13 -19.52 24.89
N LEU A 360 6.53 -18.37 24.36
CA LEU A 360 7.00 -17.23 25.15
C LEU A 360 5.87 -16.65 26.02
N ALA A 361 4.70 -16.45 25.41
CA ALA A 361 3.54 -15.93 26.12
C ALA A 361 3.12 -16.86 27.28
N GLU A 362 3.08 -18.16 27.05
CA GLU A 362 2.77 -19.15 28.09
C GLU A 362 3.75 -19.06 29.27
N LYS A 363 5.05 -18.94 29.03
CA LYS A 363 6.06 -18.79 30.08
C LYS A 363 5.89 -17.50 30.88
N VAL A 364 5.68 -16.38 30.19
CA VAL A 364 5.49 -15.08 30.83
C VAL A 364 4.21 -15.07 31.68
N HIS A 365 3.09 -15.54 31.14
CA HIS A 365 1.81 -15.59 31.85
C HIS A 365 1.89 -16.55 33.06
N ALA A 366 2.58 -17.70 32.94
CA ALA A 366 2.78 -18.64 34.04
C ALA A 366 3.60 -18.02 35.18
N ALA A 367 4.49 -17.08 34.87
CA ALA A 367 5.24 -16.31 35.85
C ALA A 367 4.50 -15.06 36.39
N GLY A 368 3.29 -14.79 35.92
CA GLY A 368 2.46 -13.63 36.32
C GLY A 368 2.77 -12.35 35.56
N GLY A 369 3.62 -12.40 34.53
CA GLY A 369 3.92 -11.28 33.64
C GLY A 369 2.84 -11.04 32.58
N LYS A 370 2.99 -9.97 31.81
CA LYS A 370 2.12 -9.55 30.70
C LYS A 370 2.89 -9.47 29.41
N VAL A 371 2.21 -9.77 28.29
CA VAL A 371 2.82 -9.74 26.95
C VAL A 371 2.29 -8.56 26.14
N ILE A 372 3.17 -7.72 25.65
CA ILE A 372 2.85 -6.54 24.83
C ILE A 372 3.57 -6.65 23.51
N ALA A 373 2.86 -6.44 22.40
CA ALA A 373 3.47 -6.45 21.08
C ALA A 373 3.27 -5.14 20.34
N THR A 374 4.29 -4.76 19.57
CA THR A 374 4.16 -3.83 18.46
C THR A 374 4.27 -4.62 17.17
N CYS A 375 3.25 -4.57 16.32
CA CYS A 375 3.30 -5.15 14.98
C CYS A 375 3.51 -4.05 13.95
N VAL A 376 4.59 -4.17 13.17
CA VAL A 376 4.85 -3.28 12.03
C VAL A 376 3.99 -3.73 10.85
N VAL A 377 3.17 -2.81 10.34
CA VAL A 377 2.13 -3.12 9.36
C VAL A 377 2.50 -2.57 7.98
N SER A 378 2.89 -3.46 7.09
CA SER A 378 3.03 -3.17 5.66
C SER A 378 1.86 -3.72 4.84
N ASN A 379 1.18 -4.74 5.36
CA ASN A 379 0.08 -5.46 4.71
C ASN A 379 -1.03 -5.76 5.73
N PRO A 380 -2.24 -6.10 5.29
CA PRO A 380 -3.35 -6.50 6.17
C PRO A 380 -3.15 -7.94 6.70
N TRP A 381 -2.17 -8.13 7.57
CA TRP A 381 -1.80 -9.42 8.11
C TRP A 381 -2.95 -10.14 8.80
N ILE A 382 -2.98 -11.47 8.71
CA ILE A 382 -3.83 -12.36 9.50
C ILE A 382 -3.12 -12.59 10.83
N LEU A 383 -3.74 -12.16 11.93
CA LEU A 383 -3.07 -12.01 13.23
C LEU A 383 -3.30 -13.18 14.19
N ASP A 384 -3.86 -14.28 13.71
CA ASP A 384 -4.21 -15.48 14.50
C ASP A 384 -3.04 -16.12 15.27
N ARG A 385 -1.80 -15.88 14.81
CA ARG A 385 -0.57 -16.35 15.45
C ARG A 385 0.15 -15.31 16.29
N LEU A 386 -0.45 -14.14 16.50
CA LEU A 386 0.09 -13.06 17.31
C LEU A 386 -0.92 -12.56 18.33
N GLU A 387 -2.09 -12.06 17.86
CA GLU A 387 -3.07 -11.36 18.70
C GLU A 387 -3.57 -12.17 19.90
N PRO A 388 -3.88 -13.49 19.79
CA PRO A 388 -4.38 -14.26 20.93
C PRO A 388 -3.39 -14.43 22.08
N TYR A 389 -2.12 -14.21 21.84
CA TYR A 389 -1.03 -14.45 22.78
C TYR A 389 -0.54 -13.18 23.49
N VAL A 390 -1.12 -12.01 23.18
CA VAL A 390 -0.67 -10.74 23.74
C VAL A 390 -1.79 -10.03 24.50
N ASP A 391 -1.45 -9.39 25.62
CA ASP A 391 -2.36 -8.59 26.45
C ASP A 391 -2.52 -7.17 25.89
N GLY A 392 -1.45 -6.64 25.29
CA GLY A 392 -1.44 -5.33 24.60
C GLY A 392 -0.92 -5.44 23.18
N LEU A 393 -1.57 -4.75 22.23
CA LEU A 393 -1.15 -4.73 20.84
C LEU A 393 -1.19 -3.32 20.29
N THR A 394 -0.08 -2.88 19.72
CA THR A 394 0.01 -1.65 18.95
C THR A 394 0.40 -1.94 17.51
N PHE A 395 -0.07 -1.09 16.58
CA PHE A 395 0.37 -1.11 15.18
C PHE A 395 1.20 0.12 14.87
N GLN A 396 2.21 -0.09 14.03
CA GLN A 396 3.10 0.93 13.50
C GLN A 396 3.22 0.76 11.98
N TYR A 397 3.10 1.84 11.23
CA TYR A 397 3.09 1.81 9.76
C TYR A 397 4.41 2.29 9.14
N THR A 398 5.25 2.98 9.88
CA THR A 398 6.56 3.44 9.39
C THR A 398 7.52 2.28 9.22
N VAL A 399 7.92 2.02 7.98
CA VAL A 399 8.87 0.96 7.60
C VAL A 399 10.18 1.53 7.00
N SER A 400 10.29 2.84 6.89
CA SER A 400 11.47 3.49 6.30
C SER A 400 12.66 3.46 7.25
N PRO A 401 13.84 2.97 6.83
CA PRO A 401 15.05 3.01 7.65
C PRO A 401 15.44 4.43 8.11
N VAL A 402 15.17 5.44 7.27
CA VAL A 402 15.45 6.86 7.59
C VAL A 402 14.57 7.39 8.72
N ALA A 403 13.34 6.91 8.83
CA ALA A 403 12.39 7.31 9.86
C ALA A 403 12.32 6.35 11.05
N MET A 404 13.05 5.23 11.01
CA MET A 404 12.96 4.16 12.01
C MET A 404 13.16 4.66 13.43
N ASN A 405 14.15 5.51 13.68
CA ASN A 405 14.40 6.06 15.01
C ASN A 405 13.21 6.85 15.53
N ASN A 406 12.59 7.71 14.72
CA ASN A 406 11.40 8.46 15.10
C ASN A 406 10.22 7.52 15.39
N ALA A 407 10.09 6.47 14.61
CA ALA A 407 9.04 5.47 14.76
C ALA A 407 9.20 4.71 16.09
N LEU A 408 10.39 4.21 16.40
CA LEU A 408 10.68 3.51 17.65
C LEU A 408 10.50 4.42 18.88
N GLU A 409 11.01 5.65 18.83
CA GLU A 409 10.83 6.63 19.92
C GLU A 409 9.35 6.96 20.14
N SER A 410 8.59 7.15 19.08
CA SER A 410 7.15 7.41 19.14
C SER A 410 6.37 6.22 19.72
N GLN A 411 6.79 5.01 19.37
CA GLN A 411 6.26 3.78 19.94
C GLN A 411 6.51 3.71 21.44
N MET A 412 7.74 4.02 21.88
CA MET A 412 8.09 4.06 23.30
C MET A 412 7.28 5.11 24.07
N ASP A 413 6.96 6.26 23.46
CA ASP A 413 6.12 7.28 24.10
C ASP A 413 4.69 6.78 24.34
N VAL A 414 4.15 6.02 23.38
CA VAL A 414 2.85 5.38 23.58
C VAL A 414 2.94 4.31 24.66
N LEU A 415 3.88 3.39 24.58
CA LEU A 415 4.01 2.29 25.55
C LEU A 415 4.20 2.79 26.98
N SER A 416 4.94 3.87 27.17
CA SER A 416 5.20 4.47 28.50
C SER A 416 4.13 5.47 28.98
N GLY A 417 3.12 5.75 28.18
CA GLY A 417 2.06 6.73 28.49
C GLY A 417 2.48 8.19 28.33
N ALA A 418 3.67 8.47 27.80
CA ALA A 418 4.10 9.83 27.49
C ALA A 418 3.26 10.47 26.37
N TYR A 419 2.65 9.65 25.52
CA TYR A 419 1.71 10.06 24.50
C TYR A 419 0.47 9.15 24.52
N ASN A 420 -0.72 9.75 24.63
CA ASN A 420 -1.98 9.01 24.53
C ASN A 420 -2.25 8.71 23.03
N PRO A 421 -2.32 7.44 22.62
CA PRO A 421 -2.45 7.09 21.22
C PRO A 421 -3.68 7.70 20.56
N THR A 422 -3.49 8.29 19.38
CA THR A 422 -4.55 8.90 18.57
C THR A 422 -4.68 8.24 17.21
N GLY A 423 -3.77 7.34 16.88
CA GLY A 423 -3.71 6.65 15.62
C GLY A 423 -4.97 5.86 15.32
N LYS A 424 -5.30 5.80 14.04
CA LYS A 424 -6.40 5.00 13.50
C LYS A 424 -5.85 4.10 12.41
N MET A 425 -6.35 2.88 12.34
CA MET A 425 -5.97 1.93 11.30
C MET A 425 -6.26 2.51 9.92
N SER A 426 -5.27 2.49 9.05
CA SER A 426 -5.40 2.92 7.64
C SER A 426 -5.95 1.83 6.75
N LEU A 427 -5.87 0.57 7.17
CA LEU A 427 -6.36 -0.61 6.46
C LEU A 427 -7.13 -1.54 7.39
N THR A 428 -7.87 -2.49 6.84
CA THR A 428 -8.60 -3.51 7.59
C THR A 428 -7.78 -4.79 7.62
N MET A 429 -7.49 -5.34 8.81
CA MET A 429 -6.83 -6.64 8.95
C MET A 429 -7.75 -7.76 8.52
N VAL A 430 -7.20 -8.76 7.83
CA VAL A 430 -7.95 -9.90 7.30
C VAL A 430 -8.21 -10.92 8.41
N SER A 431 -9.45 -11.42 8.49
CA SER A 431 -9.85 -12.36 9.57
C SER A 431 -9.28 -13.77 9.39
N SER A 432 -9.20 -14.26 8.15
CA SER A 432 -8.83 -15.64 7.85
C SER A 432 -8.39 -15.77 6.38
N PRO A 433 -7.55 -16.75 6.02
CA PRO A 433 -7.30 -17.10 4.62
C PRO A 433 -8.58 -17.42 3.83
N ASP A 434 -9.62 -17.93 4.48
CA ASP A 434 -10.87 -18.34 3.81
C ASP A 434 -11.58 -17.16 3.11
N VAL A 435 -11.55 -15.96 3.73
CA VAL A 435 -12.24 -14.78 3.15
C VAL A 435 -11.51 -14.19 1.94
N ILE A 436 -10.28 -14.60 1.70
CA ILE A 436 -9.44 -14.19 0.54
C ILE A 436 -9.07 -15.38 -0.36
N ALA A 437 -9.62 -16.56 -0.08
CA ALA A 437 -9.35 -17.76 -0.88
C ALA A 437 -9.79 -17.57 -2.33
N ILE A 438 -9.05 -18.15 -3.26
CA ILE A 438 -9.44 -18.23 -4.66
C ILE A 438 -10.40 -19.40 -4.82
N THR A 439 -11.61 -19.14 -5.31
CA THR A 439 -12.69 -20.10 -5.49
C THR A 439 -13.14 -20.14 -6.94
N GLU A 440 -13.64 -21.30 -7.39
CA GLU A 440 -14.23 -21.41 -8.70
C GLU A 440 -15.64 -20.76 -8.72
N LYS A 441 -15.89 -19.91 -9.71
CA LYS A 441 -17.18 -19.28 -9.97
C LYS A 441 -17.54 -19.44 -11.44
N GLU A 442 -18.77 -19.86 -11.72
CA GLU A 442 -19.29 -19.89 -13.10
C GLU A 442 -19.81 -18.50 -13.50
N ILE A 443 -19.27 -17.94 -14.58
CA ILE A 443 -19.67 -16.65 -15.13
C ILE A 443 -19.92 -16.82 -16.63
N ASN A 444 -21.15 -16.59 -17.07
CA ASN A 444 -21.56 -16.76 -18.46
C ASN A 444 -21.20 -18.13 -19.05
N GLY A 445 -21.35 -19.20 -18.28
CA GLY A 445 -21.04 -20.57 -18.70
C GLY A 445 -19.54 -20.91 -18.70
N VAL A 446 -18.69 -20.04 -18.16
CA VAL A 446 -17.24 -20.25 -18.07
C VAL A 446 -16.84 -20.29 -16.59
N VAL A 447 -16.15 -21.34 -16.19
CA VAL A 447 -15.59 -21.45 -14.84
C VAL A 447 -14.38 -20.50 -14.73
N ARG A 448 -14.42 -19.63 -13.72
CA ARG A 448 -13.37 -18.66 -13.41
C ARG A 448 -12.89 -18.86 -11.98
N GLU A 449 -11.59 -18.69 -11.75
CA GLU A 449 -11.00 -18.66 -10.42
C GLU A 449 -10.95 -17.23 -9.90
N LEU A 450 -11.77 -16.92 -8.90
CA LEU A 450 -11.90 -15.57 -8.34
C LEU A 450 -11.81 -15.61 -6.82
N CYS A 451 -11.29 -14.52 -6.26
CA CYS A 451 -11.22 -14.32 -4.82
C CYS A 451 -12.61 -14.43 -4.19
N ALA A 452 -12.70 -15.06 -3.01
CA ALA A 452 -13.95 -15.23 -2.25
C ALA A 452 -14.61 -13.88 -1.95
N SER A 453 -13.79 -12.86 -1.64
CA SER A 453 -14.25 -11.48 -1.47
C SER A 453 -13.87 -10.60 -2.67
N PRO A 454 -14.75 -9.69 -3.13
CA PRO A 454 -14.46 -8.84 -4.28
C PRO A 454 -13.39 -7.79 -3.93
N ASN A 455 -12.42 -7.58 -4.82
CA ASN A 455 -11.33 -6.63 -4.60
C ASN A 455 -11.70 -5.17 -4.94
N ASP A 456 -12.80 -4.95 -5.62
CA ASP A 456 -13.37 -3.62 -5.91
C ASP A 456 -14.10 -2.99 -4.71
N VAL A 457 -14.20 -3.71 -3.58
CA VAL A 457 -14.78 -3.22 -2.34
C VAL A 457 -13.70 -3.18 -1.25
N PRO A 458 -13.56 -2.08 -0.50
CA PRO A 458 -12.57 -2.00 0.58
C PRO A 458 -12.91 -2.93 1.75
N GLY A 459 -11.88 -3.36 2.50
CA GLY A 459 -11.99 -4.36 3.55
C GLY A 459 -13.02 -4.05 4.64
N TYR A 460 -13.33 -2.78 4.90
CA TYR A 460 -14.34 -2.40 5.89
C TYR A 460 -15.79 -2.55 5.41
N ASP A 461 -16.02 -2.79 4.11
CA ASP A 461 -17.34 -2.88 3.48
C ASP A 461 -17.56 -4.24 2.76
N LYS A 462 -16.64 -5.22 2.91
CA LYS A 462 -16.67 -6.49 2.17
C LYS A 462 -17.72 -7.49 2.66
N ASP A 463 -18.12 -7.44 3.92
CA ASP A 463 -18.95 -8.47 4.54
C ASP A 463 -20.23 -8.83 3.72
N PRO A 464 -20.98 -7.88 3.14
CA PRO A 464 -22.18 -8.20 2.36
C PRO A 464 -21.92 -8.97 1.05
N TYR A 465 -20.67 -9.04 0.61
CA TYR A 465 -20.26 -9.62 -0.68
C TYR A 465 -19.52 -10.95 -0.54
N ILE A 466 -19.36 -11.44 0.68
CA ILE A 466 -18.73 -12.73 0.99
C ILE A 466 -19.84 -13.73 1.28
N ASP A 467 -19.63 -14.98 0.84
CA ASP A 467 -20.55 -16.08 1.12
C ASP A 467 -20.79 -16.19 2.66
N PRO A 468 -22.05 -16.14 3.12
CA PRO A 468 -22.37 -16.29 4.54
C PRO A 468 -21.81 -17.57 5.19
N GLU A 469 -21.66 -18.66 4.41
CA GLU A 469 -21.08 -19.90 4.91
C GLU A 469 -19.56 -19.75 5.20
N ILE A 470 -18.88 -18.94 4.43
CA ILE A 470 -17.47 -18.58 4.69
C ILE A 470 -17.40 -17.72 5.96
N LEU A 471 -18.22 -16.67 6.05
CA LEU A 471 -18.22 -15.78 7.21
C LEU A 471 -18.59 -16.50 8.50
N ALA A 472 -19.50 -17.46 8.45
CA ALA A 472 -19.91 -18.24 9.63
C ALA A 472 -18.76 -19.06 10.26
N ARG A 473 -17.70 -19.33 9.52
CA ARG A 473 -16.53 -20.10 9.99
C ARG A 473 -15.46 -19.24 10.63
N VAL A 474 -15.51 -17.92 10.46
CA VAL A 474 -14.50 -17.01 11.01
C VAL A 474 -15.02 -16.27 12.24
N ARG A 475 -14.11 -15.96 13.17
CA ARG A 475 -14.45 -15.21 14.38
C ARG A 475 -15.06 -13.85 14.02
N GLY A 476 -16.15 -13.50 14.68
CA GLY A 476 -16.87 -12.25 14.42
C GLY A 476 -17.67 -12.23 13.12
N SER A 477 -17.69 -13.32 12.35
CA SER A 477 -18.43 -13.45 11.07
C SER A 477 -18.22 -12.25 10.14
N SER A 478 -16.96 -11.84 9.96
CA SER A 478 -16.58 -10.65 9.19
C SER A 478 -15.28 -10.88 8.42
N TYR A 479 -15.10 -10.13 7.32
CA TYR A 479 -13.81 -10.00 6.64
C TYR A 479 -12.75 -9.42 7.56
N ALA A 480 -13.14 -8.50 8.44
CA ALA A 480 -12.24 -7.88 9.38
C ALA A 480 -11.88 -8.83 10.52
N TYR A 481 -10.61 -8.87 10.87
CA TYR A 481 -10.14 -9.58 12.06
C TYR A 481 -10.88 -9.09 13.30
N CYS A 482 -11.35 -10.03 14.12
CA CYS A 482 -12.04 -9.76 15.37
C CYS A 482 -11.24 -10.37 16.53
N ASP A 483 -10.87 -9.59 17.55
CA ASP A 483 -10.19 -10.07 18.74
C ASP A 483 -11.14 -10.77 19.73
N ALA A 484 -10.58 -11.26 20.85
CA ALA A 484 -11.37 -11.95 21.87
C ALA A 484 -12.31 -11.01 22.63
N ASP A 485 -11.98 -9.71 22.66
CA ASP A 485 -12.80 -8.67 23.32
C ASP A 485 -13.93 -8.14 22.40
N GLY A 486 -14.02 -8.66 21.18
CA GLY A 486 -15.04 -8.28 20.19
C GLY A 486 -14.72 -7.03 19.38
N ASN A 487 -13.47 -6.55 19.40
CA ASN A 487 -13.05 -5.43 18.59
C ASN A 487 -12.72 -5.88 17.17
N TYR A 488 -13.24 -5.16 16.18
CA TYR A 488 -12.92 -5.39 14.77
C TYR A 488 -11.80 -4.47 14.31
N TYR A 489 -10.73 -5.04 13.79
CA TYR A 489 -9.57 -4.30 13.31
C TYR A 489 -9.80 -3.77 11.89
N ARG A 490 -10.77 -2.86 11.78
CA ARG A 490 -11.17 -2.17 10.53
C ARG A 490 -10.44 -0.85 10.37
N SER A 491 -10.32 -0.38 9.14
CA SER A 491 -9.92 0.99 8.85
C SER A 491 -10.73 1.98 9.71
N GLY A 492 -10.04 2.92 10.35
CA GLY A 492 -10.62 3.86 11.30
C GLY A 492 -10.67 3.39 12.76
N PHE A 493 -10.40 2.10 13.06
CA PHE A 493 -10.33 1.59 14.43
C PHE A 493 -9.05 2.04 15.15
N GLY A 494 -9.13 2.18 16.45
CA GLY A 494 -8.01 2.46 17.35
C GLY A 494 -8.52 2.92 18.72
N LEU A 495 -7.93 2.36 19.77
CA LEU A 495 -8.22 2.66 21.16
C LEU A 495 -7.45 3.90 21.65
N ARG A 496 -7.79 4.35 22.85
CA ARG A 496 -7.07 5.39 23.61
C ARG A 496 -6.96 4.97 25.05
N TYR A 497 -5.98 5.50 25.74
CA TYR A 497 -5.95 5.42 27.20
C TYR A 497 -7.10 6.23 27.78
N PRO A 498 -7.71 5.77 28.89
CA PRO A 498 -8.69 6.58 29.60
C PRO A 498 -8.09 7.95 29.90
N SER A 499 -8.84 9.02 29.64
CA SER A 499 -8.46 10.35 30.11
C SER A 499 -8.50 10.33 31.64
N CYS A 500 -7.39 10.60 32.29
CA CYS A 500 -7.44 10.99 33.67
C CYS A 500 -8.24 12.31 33.74
N GLU A 501 -9.49 12.25 34.16
CA GLU A 501 -10.18 13.47 34.59
C GLU A 501 -9.43 13.99 35.82
N HIS A 502 -8.69 15.08 35.62
CA HIS A 502 -8.12 15.89 36.71
C HIS A 502 -9.02 17.09 36.93
#